data_3125270ea451f0aeaec4540fb236659f
#
_entry.id   3125270ea451f0aeaec4540fb236659f
#
_cell.length_a   1.000
_cell.length_b   1.000
_cell.length_c   1.000
_cell.angle_alpha   90.00
_cell.angle_beta   90.00
_cell.angle_gamma   90.00
#
_symmetry.space_group_name_H-M   'P 1'
#
loop_
_entity.id
_entity.type
_entity.pdbx_description
1 polymer ?
#
loop_
_entity_poly.entity_id
_entity_poly.type
_entity_poly.pdbx_seq_one_letter_code
_entity_poly.pdbx_strand_id
1 'polypeptide(L)'
;MVPGRLWRRGVLAVAAVGALLFVWWFVTTPPALPTREGHVTAVTTVGKPVFVGVWSTGSDFGRELHVAGVRLRADATVAVDLEPLLCRGGSVGVTSDPAPFCRELLDPAGTTLGPGDSLVVRVVAEEPGAVYLDRPSLAFREGPRWGNREAGTEAVLAIVTP
;
A
#
# COMPACT_ATOMS: atom_id res chain seq x y z
N MET A 1 7.06 -37.49 -48.26
CA MET A 1 6.35 -37.14 -47.04
C MET A 1 7.07 -35.97 -46.40
N VAL A 2 6.48 -34.80 -46.34
CA VAL A 2 7.12 -33.56 -45.83
C VAL A 2 6.84 -33.42 -44.35
N PRO A 3 7.74 -33.81 -43.43
CA PRO A 3 7.51 -33.69 -41.98
C PRO A 3 7.50 -32.25 -41.46
N GLY A 4 7.83 -31.26 -42.30
CA GLY A 4 8.02 -29.87 -41.84
C GLY A 4 6.79 -29.09 -41.45
N ARG A 5 5.57 -29.45 -41.88
CA ARG A 5 4.35 -28.65 -41.62
C ARG A 5 3.79 -28.87 -40.22
N LEU A 6 3.81 -30.11 -39.75
CA LEU A 6 3.30 -30.44 -38.40
C LEU A 6 4.28 -29.94 -37.33
N TRP A 7 5.56 -30.06 -37.55
CA TRP A 7 6.59 -29.54 -36.62
C TRP A 7 6.56 -28.02 -36.53
N ARG A 8 6.42 -27.30 -37.64
CA ARG A 8 6.26 -25.83 -37.64
C ARG A 8 5.03 -25.38 -36.89
N ARG A 9 3.91 -26.10 -37.01
CA ARG A 9 2.67 -25.79 -36.24
C ARG A 9 2.87 -26.05 -34.74
N GLY A 10 3.58 -27.12 -34.38
CA GLY A 10 3.92 -27.40 -32.97
C GLY A 10 4.81 -26.32 -32.36
N VAL A 11 5.86 -25.88 -33.07
CA VAL A 11 6.76 -24.82 -32.63
C VAL A 11 6.01 -23.50 -32.47
N LEU A 12 5.15 -23.14 -33.42
CA LEU A 12 4.32 -21.91 -33.31
C LEU A 12 3.33 -21.96 -32.15
N ALA A 13 2.72 -23.11 -31.89
CA ALA A 13 1.81 -23.27 -30.75
C ALA A 13 2.56 -23.12 -29.41
N VAL A 14 3.72 -23.72 -29.26
CA VAL A 14 4.56 -23.58 -28.06
C VAL A 14 5.02 -22.13 -27.87
N ALA A 15 5.45 -21.46 -28.95
CA ALA A 15 5.83 -20.05 -28.90
C ALA A 15 4.66 -19.14 -28.49
N ALA A 16 3.47 -19.40 -29.02
CA ALA A 16 2.26 -18.64 -28.66
C ALA A 16 1.88 -18.82 -27.18
N VAL A 17 1.92 -20.04 -26.67
CA VAL A 17 1.67 -20.31 -25.24
C VAL A 17 2.73 -19.66 -24.38
N GLY A 18 4.00 -19.73 -24.74
CA GLY A 18 5.09 -19.06 -24.03
C GLY A 18 4.91 -17.55 -24.00
N ALA A 19 4.51 -16.94 -25.10
CA ALA A 19 4.23 -15.50 -25.16
C ALA A 19 3.04 -15.11 -24.27
N LEU A 20 1.95 -15.89 -24.26
CA LEU A 20 0.80 -15.64 -23.40
C LEU A 20 1.16 -15.75 -21.92
N LEU A 21 1.93 -16.75 -21.52
CA LEU A 21 2.38 -16.92 -20.15
C LEU A 21 3.31 -15.77 -19.72
N PHE A 22 4.18 -15.33 -20.62
CA PHE A 22 5.06 -14.18 -20.36
C PHE A 22 4.26 -12.88 -20.19
N VAL A 23 3.28 -12.61 -21.05
CA VAL A 23 2.39 -11.44 -20.93
C VAL A 23 1.61 -11.51 -19.63
N TRP A 24 1.04 -12.65 -19.30
CA TRP A 24 0.35 -12.88 -18.05
C TRP A 24 1.22 -12.57 -16.83
N TRP A 25 2.41 -13.17 -16.78
CA TRP A 25 3.38 -12.92 -15.71
C TRP A 25 3.77 -11.44 -15.63
N PHE A 26 4.04 -10.80 -16.77
CA PHE A 26 4.42 -9.39 -16.82
C PHE A 26 3.32 -8.49 -16.27
N VAL A 27 2.07 -8.74 -16.65
CA VAL A 27 0.92 -7.91 -16.23
C VAL A 27 0.58 -8.12 -14.75
N THR A 28 0.74 -9.33 -14.22
CA THR A 28 0.38 -9.66 -12.83
C THR A 28 1.54 -9.47 -11.84
N THR A 29 2.73 -9.04 -12.31
CA THR A 29 3.89 -8.83 -11.46
C THR A 29 4.34 -7.37 -11.50
N PRO A 30 3.64 -6.45 -10.79
CA PRO A 30 4.08 -5.07 -10.71
C PRO A 30 5.40 -4.96 -9.93
N PRO A 31 6.23 -3.93 -10.19
CA PRO A 31 7.46 -3.68 -9.45
C PRO A 31 7.19 -3.52 -7.96
N ALA A 32 8.18 -3.89 -7.14
CA ALA A 32 8.13 -3.66 -5.71
C ALA A 32 7.94 -2.17 -5.37
N LEU A 33 7.28 -1.92 -4.25
CA LEU A 33 7.18 -0.58 -3.68
C LEU A 33 8.28 -0.38 -2.64
N PRO A 34 8.71 0.86 -2.39
CA PRO A 34 9.68 1.16 -1.35
C PRO A 34 9.17 0.75 0.03
N THR A 35 9.96 -0.01 0.74
CA THR A 35 9.74 -0.37 2.14
C THR A 35 10.86 0.17 2.98
N ARG A 36 10.59 0.47 4.25
CA ARG A 36 11.60 0.87 5.25
C ARG A 36 11.64 -0.16 6.35
N GLU A 37 12.85 -0.45 6.81
CA GLU A 37 13.06 -1.20 8.05
C GLU A 37 12.79 -0.28 9.26
N GLY A 38 12.39 -0.91 10.38
CA GLY A 38 11.99 -0.20 11.59
C GLY A 38 10.48 0.04 11.64
N HIS A 39 10.08 0.77 12.67
CA HIS A 39 8.67 1.07 12.93
C HIS A 39 8.49 2.52 13.39
N VAL A 40 7.34 3.07 13.11
CA VAL A 40 6.90 4.35 13.68
C VAL A 40 6.27 4.07 15.04
N THR A 41 6.65 4.85 16.05
CA THR A 41 6.03 4.76 17.37
C THR A 41 5.08 5.92 17.60
N ALA A 42 3.91 5.62 18.16
CA ALA A 42 2.91 6.61 18.51
C ALA A 42 2.29 6.32 19.87
N VAL A 43 1.84 7.38 20.55
CA VAL A 43 1.07 7.27 21.79
C VAL A 43 -0.19 8.11 21.63
N THR A 44 -1.33 7.55 22.00
CA THR A 44 -2.60 8.28 22.02
C THR A 44 -3.39 7.93 23.28
N THR A 45 -4.43 8.72 23.58
CA THR A 45 -5.37 8.44 24.67
C THR A 45 -6.63 7.79 24.12
N VAL A 46 -7.26 6.98 24.95
CA VAL A 46 -8.54 6.33 24.67
C VAL A 46 -9.54 7.33 24.07
N GLY A 47 -10.24 6.92 23.01
CA GLY A 47 -11.24 7.69 22.28
C GLY A 47 -10.71 8.82 21.40
N LYS A 48 -9.37 9.07 21.39
CA LYS A 48 -8.78 10.11 20.54
C LYS A 48 -8.14 9.51 19.29
N PRO A 49 -8.45 10.05 18.10
CA PRO A 49 -7.78 9.61 16.88
C PRO A 49 -6.31 10.04 16.90
N VAL A 50 -5.46 9.14 16.39
CA VAL A 50 -4.07 9.45 16.01
C VAL A 50 -3.88 9.06 14.56
N PHE A 51 -3.17 9.90 13.83
CA PHE A 51 -2.81 9.68 12.43
C PHE A 51 -1.33 9.35 12.35
N VAL A 52 -1.03 8.20 11.76
CA VAL A 52 0.33 7.67 11.64
C VAL A 52 0.69 7.55 10.17
N GLY A 53 1.72 8.25 9.75
CA GLY A 53 2.27 8.12 8.40
C GLY A 53 3.07 6.84 8.28
N VAL A 54 2.58 5.92 7.47
CA VAL A 54 3.20 4.60 7.27
C VAL A 54 4.01 4.52 5.99
N TRP A 55 3.73 5.40 5.02
CA TRP A 55 4.48 5.46 3.78
C TRP A 55 4.44 6.86 3.16
N SER A 56 5.58 7.35 2.69
CA SER A 56 5.69 8.57 1.91
C SER A 56 6.46 8.29 0.63
N THR A 57 5.91 8.73 -0.49
CA THR A 57 6.53 8.52 -1.80
C THR A 57 7.73 9.42 -2.06
N GLY A 58 7.83 10.54 -1.36
CA GLY A 58 8.84 11.55 -1.66
C GLY A 58 8.57 12.29 -2.99
N SER A 59 9.32 13.35 -3.23
CA SER A 59 9.19 14.15 -4.46
C SER A 59 9.82 13.48 -5.70
N ASP A 60 10.72 12.54 -5.47
CA ASP A 60 11.48 11.79 -6.48
C ASP A 60 10.79 10.46 -6.89
N PHE A 61 9.62 10.19 -6.38
CA PHE A 61 8.84 9.02 -6.74
C PHE A 61 8.28 9.16 -8.17
N GLY A 62 9.06 8.79 -9.16
CA GLY A 62 8.72 8.93 -10.58
C GLY A 62 7.62 7.98 -11.10
N ARG A 63 6.67 7.54 -10.25
CA ARG A 63 5.62 6.57 -10.57
C ARG A 63 4.25 7.15 -10.21
N GLU A 64 3.23 6.70 -10.93
CA GLU A 64 1.82 6.94 -10.60
C GLU A 64 1.10 5.61 -10.40
N LEU A 65 0.50 5.45 -9.24
CA LEU A 65 -0.19 4.22 -8.84
C LEU A 65 -1.69 4.49 -8.73
N HIS A 66 -2.49 3.85 -9.58
CA HIS A 66 -3.94 3.85 -9.39
C HIS A 66 -4.29 2.84 -8.31
N VAL A 67 -4.60 3.31 -7.12
CA VAL A 67 -4.87 2.49 -5.94
C VAL A 67 -6.27 1.92 -6.02
N ALA A 68 -6.39 0.60 -6.01
CA ALA A 68 -7.67 -0.09 -5.94
C ALA A 68 -8.13 -0.31 -4.49
N GLY A 69 -7.18 -0.35 -3.54
CA GLY A 69 -7.46 -0.46 -2.13
C GLY A 69 -6.20 -0.67 -1.30
N VAL A 70 -6.34 -0.47 0.00
CA VAL A 70 -5.28 -0.67 0.99
C VAL A 70 -5.76 -1.69 2.00
N ARG A 71 -4.96 -2.72 2.23
CA ARG A 71 -5.19 -3.70 3.29
C ARG A 71 -4.25 -3.41 4.44
N LEU A 72 -4.85 -3.20 5.61
CA LEU A 72 -4.16 -3.10 6.89
C LEU A 72 -4.29 -4.41 7.65
N ARG A 73 -3.24 -4.81 8.35
CA ARG A 73 -3.25 -5.89 9.32
C ARG A 73 -2.66 -5.35 10.60
N ALA A 74 -3.28 -5.68 11.71
CA ALA A 74 -2.79 -5.29 13.01
C ALA A 74 -2.98 -6.42 14.02
N ASP A 75 -1.97 -6.62 14.86
CA ASP A 75 -2.08 -7.37 16.10
C ASP A 75 -2.31 -6.37 17.22
N ALA A 76 -3.46 -6.47 17.88
CA ALA A 76 -3.85 -5.54 18.91
C ALA A 76 -4.38 -6.27 20.15
N THR A 77 -4.09 -5.73 21.31
CA THR A 77 -4.59 -6.27 22.60
C THR A 77 -6.02 -5.84 22.90
N VAL A 78 -6.55 -4.88 22.14
CA VAL A 78 -7.88 -4.28 22.27
C VAL A 78 -8.53 -4.08 20.93
N ALA A 79 -9.83 -3.87 20.89
CA ALA A 79 -10.52 -3.51 19.66
C ALA A 79 -10.03 -2.14 19.15
N VAL A 80 -9.68 -2.07 17.86
CA VAL A 80 -9.15 -0.87 17.22
C VAL A 80 -9.84 -0.64 15.89
N ASP A 81 -10.19 0.61 15.64
CA ASP A 81 -10.65 1.09 14.35
C ASP A 81 -9.46 1.63 13.54
N LEU A 82 -9.27 1.09 12.35
CA LEU A 82 -8.16 1.41 11.45
C LEU A 82 -8.71 1.88 10.10
N GLU A 83 -8.40 3.11 9.75
CA GLU A 83 -8.83 3.71 8.49
C GLU A 83 -7.61 4.16 7.68
N PRO A 84 -7.35 3.57 6.50
CA PRO A 84 -6.30 4.05 5.61
C PRO A 84 -6.74 5.34 4.91
N LEU A 85 -5.88 6.34 4.88
CA LEU A 85 -6.11 7.63 4.24
C LEU A 85 -4.92 7.99 3.35
N LEU A 86 -5.20 8.68 2.24
CA LEU A 86 -4.20 9.28 1.36
C LEU A 86 -4.05 10.76 1.73
N CYS A 87 -2.87 11.16 2.13
CA CYS A 87 -2.46 12.54 2.31
C CYS A 87 -1.90 13.07 0.99
N ARG A 88 -2.67 13.94 0.33
CA ARG A 88 -2.30 14.52 -0.94
C ARG A 88 -1.30 15.66 -0.75
N GLY A 89 -0.17 15.57 -1.45
CA GLY A 89 0.84 16.64 -1.51
C GLY A 89 1.43 17.00 -0.16
N GLY A 90 1.64 15.99 0.69
CA GLY A 90 2.22 16.17 2.00
C GLY A 90 2.63 14.86 2.67
N SER A 91 3.19 14.97 3.86
CA SER A 91 3.63 13.82 4.65
C SER A 91 3.33 14.06 6.12
N VAL A 92 2.79 13.06 6.76
CA VAL A 92 2.49 13.02 8.19
C VAL A 92 3.46 12.06 8.85
N GLY A 93 4.02 12.44 10.00
CA GLY A 93 4.69 11.50 10.89
C GLY A 93 3.67 10.86 11.84
N VAL A 94 3.53 11.47 13.04
CA VAL A 94 2.49 11.13 14.01
C VAL A 94 1.82 12.43 14.45
N THR A 95 0.50 12.50 14.35
CA THR A 95 -0.26 13.71 14.73
C THR A 95 -1.70 13.35 15.13
N SER A 96 -2.32 14.19 15.91
CA SER A 96 -3.76 14.16 16.17
C SER A 96 -4.59 14.96 15.15
N ASP A 97 -3.92 15.87 14.40
CA ASP A 97 -4.54 16.66 13.34
C ASP A 97 -3.64 16.65 12.10
N PRO A 98 -4.03 15.96 11.02
CA PRO A 98 -3.27 15.90 9.78
C PRO A 98 -3.49 17.09 8.83
N ALA A 99 -4.51 17.94 9.07
CA ALA A 99 -4.88 19.02 8.17
C ALA A 99 -3.74 20.01 7.83
N PRO A 100 -2.84 20.38 8.76
CA PRO A 100 -1.73 21.26 8.44
C PRO A 100 -0.66 20.65 7.52
N PHE A 101 -0.64 19.32 7.40
CA PHE A 101 0.41 18.56 6.69
C PHE A 101 -0.04 18.03 5.33
N CYS A 102 -1.35 17.99 5.08
CA CYS A 102 -1.94 17.45 3.86
C CYS A 102 -2.77 18.54 3.19
N ARG A 103 -2.64 18.67 1.88
CA ARG A 103 -3.56 19.55 1.11
C ARG A 103 -4.98 19.00 1.16
N GLU A 104 -5.10 17.70 1.17
CA GLU A 104 -6.35 16.98 1.18
C GLU A 104 -6.15 15.58 1.76
N LEU A 105 -7.12 15.08 2.50
CA LEU A 105 -7.20 13.70 2.98
C LEU A 105 -8.29 12.98 2.22
N LEU A 106 -7.95 11.89 1.58
CA LEU A 106 -8.83 11.14 0.69
C LEU A 106 -8.86 9.66 1.09
N ASP A 107 -9.94 8.98 0.73
CA ASP A 107 -9.91 7.52 0.65
C ASP A 107 -8.90 7.12 -0.44
N PRO A 108 -7.91 6.29 -0.13
CA PRO A 108 -6.96 5.83 -1.13
C PRO A 108 -7.60 4.99 -2.24
N ALA A 109 -8.72 4.31 -1.97
CA ALA A 109 -9.39 3.47 -2.96
C ALA A 109 -9.99 4.33 -4.10
N GLY A 110 -9.66 3.97 -5.33
CA GLY A 110 -10.09 4.68 -6.53
C GLY A 110 -9.30 5.96 -6.83
N THR A 111 -8.27 6.29 -6.04
CA THR A 111 -7.43 7.47 -6.26
C THR A 111 -6.10 7.11 -6.91
N THR A 112 -5.41 8.13 -7.41
CA THR A 112 -4.02 8.00 -7.89
C THR A 112 -3.08 8.50 -6.82
N LEU A 113 -2.05 7.73 -6.52
CA LEU A 113 -0.97 8.08 -5.62
C LEU A 113 0.27 8.37 -6.46
N GLY A 114 0.86 9.55 -6.26
CA GLY A 114 1.98 10.06 -7.03
C GLY A 114 3.07 10.68 -6.17
N PRO A 115 4.00 11.42 -6.80
CA PRO A 115 5.10 12.07 -6.08
C PRO A 115 4.61 13.06 -5.02
N GLY A 116 5.18 12.99 -3.83
CA GLY A 116 4.85 13.87 -2.70
C GLY A 116 3.56 13.53 -1.97
N ASP A 117 2.91 12.42 -2.31
CA ASP A 117 1.77 11.88 -1.57
C ASP A 117 2.24 10.96 -0.45
N SER A 118 1.41 10.70 0.54
CA SER A 118 1.70 9.74 1.59
C SER A 118 0.46 8.97 2.04
N LEU A 119 0.70 7.74 2.53
CA LEU A 119 -0.32 6.91 3.14
C LEU A 119 -0.27 7.09 4.65
N VAL A 120 -1.41 7.39 5.20
CA VAL A 120 -1.61 7.66 6.63
C VAL A 120 -2.67 6.69 7.15
N VAL A 121 -2.50 6.17 8.35
CA VAL A 121 -3.51 5.35 9.02
C VAL A 121 -4.06 6.15 10.20
N ARG A 122 -5.37 6.33 10.19
CA ARG A 122 -6.11 6.81 11.36
C ARG A 122 -6.37 5.63 12.28
N VAL A 123 -6.02 5.79 13.54
CA VAL A 123 -6.18 4.76 14.57
C VAL A 123 -7.00 5.32 15.73
N VAL A 124 -8.04 4.60 16.12
CA VAL A 124 -8.87 4.92 17.30
C VAL A 124 -9.10 3.64 18.08
N ALA A 125 -9.03 3.72 19.41
CA ALA A 125 -9.43 2.63 20.30
C ALA A 125 -10.17 3.18 21.52
N GLU A 126 -11.13 2.42 22.00
CA GLU A 126 -11.96 2.77 23.15
C GLU A 126 -11.43 2.23 24.49
N GLU A 127 -10.39 1.41 24.44
CA GLU A 127 -9.75 0.81 25.60
C GLU A 127 -8.22 1.00 25.55
N PRO A 128 -7.55 1.07 26.72
CA PRO A 128 -6.10 1.16 26.76
C PRO A 128 -5.47 -0.15 26.33
N GLY A 129 -4.39 -0.07 25.56
CA GLY A 129 -3.72 -1.25 25.03
C GLY A 129 -2.57 -0.93 24.09
N ALA A 130 -2.13 -1.96 23.39
CA ALA A 130 -1.07 -1.85 22.38
C ALA A 130 -1.57 -2.34 21.03
N VAL A 131 -1.12 -1.68 19.98
CA VAL A 131 -1.40 -2.02 18.58
C VAL A 131 -0.10 -2.11 17.82
N TYR A 132 0.13 -3.25 17.19
CA TYR A 132 1.20 -3.44 16.23
C TYR A 132 0.58 -3.50 14.83
N LEU A 133 0.93 -2.54 13.99
CA LEU A 133 0.44 -2.43 12.62
C LEU A 133 1.51 -2.91 11.66
N ASP A 134 1.20 -3.93 10.89
CA ASP A 134 2.05 -4.42 9.81
C ASP A 134 2.17 -3.41 8.68
N ARG A 135 3.15 -3.61 7.81
CA ARG A 135 3.25 -2.82 6.57
C ARG A 135 1.97 -2.90 5.77
N PRO A 136 1.45 -1.76 5.31
CA PRO A 136 0.25 -1.76 4.46
C PRO A 136 0.52 -2.48 3.14
N SER A 137 -0.48 -3.25 2.69
CA SER A 137 -0.47 -3.90 1.39
C SER A 137 -1.39 -3.15 0.44
N LEU A 138 -0.82 -2.59 -0.63
CA LEU A 138 -1.55 -1.84 -1.63
C LEU A 138 -1.92 -2.72 -2.81
N ALA A 139 -3.21 -2.73 -3.14
CA ALA A 139 -3.70 -3.22 -4.42
C ALA A 139 -3.67 -2.04 -5.40
N PHE A 140 -2.94 -2.14 -6.49
CA PHE A 140 -2.78 -1.03 -7.43
C PHE A 140 -2.58 -1.48 -8.87
N ARG A 141 -2.77 -0.53 -9.77
CA ARG A 141 -2.40 -0.63 -11.19
C ARG A 141 -1.39 0.46 -11.53
N GLU A 142 -0.35 0.08 -12.27
CA GLU A 142 0.66 0.96 -12.83
C GLU A 142 0.83 0.65 -14.32
N GLY A 143 0.30 1.50 -15.19
CA GLY A 143 0.19 1.21 -16.60
C GLY A 143 -0.58 -0.08 -16.87
N PRO A 144 -0.01 -1.06 -17.61
CA PRO A 144 -0.66 -2.36 -17.85
C PRO A 144 -0.54 -3.35 -16.69
N ARG A 145 0.28 -3.07 -15.68
CA ARG A 145 0.56 -3.99 -14.56
C ARG A 145 -0.37 -3.74 -13.39
N TRP A 146 -0.81 -4.81 -12.75
CA TRP A 146 -1.65 -4.74 -11.57
C TRP A 146 -1.28 -5.85 -10.58
N GLY A 147 -1.50 -5.60 -9.30
CA GLY A 147 -1.25 -6.56 -8.24
C GLY A 147 -1.19 -5.92 -6.87
N ASN A 148 -0.72 -6.69 -5.90
CA ASN A 148 -0.55 -6.27 -4.51
C ASN A 148 0.94 -6.20 -4.17
N ARG A 149 1.35 -5.15 -3.46
CA ARG A 149 2.70 -5.02 -2.89
C ARG A 149 2.62 -4.35 -1.52
N GLU A 150 3.49 -4.78 -0.63
CA GLU A 150 3.73 -4.08 0.62
C GLU A 150 4.50 -2.79 0.35
N ALA A 151 4.23 -1.76 1.14
CA ALA A 151 4.88 -0.46 1.06
C ALA A 151 5.09 0.14 2.46
N GLY A 152 6.08 1.03 2.57
CA GLY A 152 6.32 1.81 3.77
C GLY A 152 6.90 1.02 4.92
N THR A 153 6.41 1.29 6.12
CA THR A 153 6.95 0.80 7.39
C THR A 153 5.84 0.29 8.31
N GLU A 154 6.21 -0.43 9.33
CA GLU A 154 5.36 -0.88 10.43
C GLU A 154 5.11 0.26 11.41
N ALA A 155 4.11 0.13 12.27
CA ALA A 155 3.87 1.07 13.35
C ALA A 155 3.51 0.34 14.66
N VAL A 156 3.95 0.93 15.78
CA VAL A 156 3.63 0.45 17.13
C VAL A 156 2.98 1.59 17.90
N LEU A 157 1.79 1.34 18.41
CA LEU A 157 1.03 2.33 19.14
C LEU A 157 0.74 1.87 20.56
N ALA A 158 0.91 2.79 21.50
CA ALA A 158 0.42 2.64 22.87
C ALA A 158 -0.81 3.52 23.08
N ILE A 159 -1.89 2.93 23.55
CA ILE A 159 -3.13 3.63 23.88
C ILE A 159 -3.22 3.68 25.39
N VAL A 160 -3.25 4.88 25.93
CA VAL A 160 -3.22 5.10 27.39
C VAL A 160 -4.52 5.74 27.87
N THR A 161 -4.81 5.55 29.14
CA THR A 161 -5.90 6.31 29.81
C THR A 161 -5.52 7.78 29.91
N PRO A 162 -6.50 8.70 29.88
CA PRO A 162 -6.29 10.13 30.07
C PRO A 162 -5.63 10.48 31.39
#